data_1aa856dcfa5c31488fcf3f0fb8afde39
#
_entry.id   1aa856dcfa5c31488fcf3f0fb8afde39
#
_cell.length_a   1.000
_cell.length_b   1.000
_cell.length_c   1.000
_cell.angle_alpha   90.00
_cell.angle_beta   90.00
_cell.angle_gamma   90.00
#
_symmetry.space_group_name_H-M   'P 1'
#
loop_
_entity.id
_entity.type
_entity.pdbx_description
1 polymer ?
#
loop_
_entity_poly.entity_id
_entity_poly.type
_entity_poly.pdbx_seq_one_letter_code
_entity_poly.pdbx_strand_id
1 'polypeptide(L)'
;MNIRYKLCLLLYYGFARHLPKSTVPVIGTAAKRMRGAICRHILGCCGSGNNIEQGAYIGNGKDVRIGNNVGLGRNFKVLMRMLTIGDNVMMGEDVLFLGGGHRHSRTDVPMNKQGSEGKTPLYIESDVWIGARVTVLPGCRHIGRGAIIGACAVVTKDVPDFAVVAGNPVLKGVLSQIP
;
A
#
# COMPACT_ATOMS: atom_id res chain seq x y z
N MET A 1 -24.75 -3.64 -3.45
CA MET A 1 -23.57 -2.72 -3.56
C MET A 1 -24.09 -1.35 -3.93
N ASN A 2 -23.82 -0.32 -3.08
CA ASN A 2 -24.37 1.03 -3.21
C ASN A 2 -23.95 1.67 -4.56
N ILE A 3 -24.88 2.32 -5.24
CA ILE A 3 -24.65 3.01 -6.53
C ILE A 3 -23.56 4.08 -6.42
N ARG A 4 -23.54 4.81 -5.30
CA ARG A 4 -22.53 5.83 -5.01
C ARG A 4 -21.09 5.26 -5.00
N TYR A 5 -20.90 4.07 -4.39
CA TYR A 5 -19.61 3.40 -4.39
C TYR A 5 -19.15 3.03 -5.80
N LYS A 6 -20.05 2.47 -6.63
CA LYS A 6 -19.72 2.11 -8.02
C LYS A 6 -19.31 3.33 -8.83
N LEU A 7 -20.06 4.43 -8.68
CA LEU A 7 -19.76 5.68 -9.35
C LEU A 7 -18.40 6.26 -8.92
N CYS A 8 -18.12 6.28 -7.61
CA CYS A 8 -16.83 6.74 -7.09
C CYS A 8 -15.67 5.86 -7.59
N LEU A 9 -15.86 4.54 -7.67
CA LEU A 9 -14.85 3.63 -8.19
C LEU A 9 -14.57 3.91 -9.69
N LEU A 10 -15.60 4.10 -10.47
CA LEU A 10 -15.49 4.49 -11.90
C LEU A 10 -14.76 5.83 -12.06
N LEU A 11 -15.14 6.85 -11.28
CA LEU A 11 -14.50 8.17 -11.30
C LEU A 11 -13.03 8.10 -10.87
N TYR A 12 -12.72 7.26 -9.89
CA TYR A 12 -11.34 7.08 -9.44
C TYR A 12 -10.47 6.50 -10.55
N TYR A 13 -10.85 5.35 -11.09
CA TYR A 13 -10.03 4.66 -12.09
C TYR A 13 -10.07 5.27 -13.48
N GLY A 14 -11.21 5.85 -13.89
CA GLY A 14 -11.37 6.50 -15.20
C GLY A 14 -10.79 7.91 -15.26
N PHE A 15 -10.69 8.61 -14.13
CA PHE A 15 -10.28 10.01 -14.14
C PHE A 15 -9.31 10.39 -13.02
N ALA A 16 -9.72 10.33 -11.75
CA ALA A 16 -8.98 10.97 -10.66
C ALA A 16 -7.57 10.40 -10.45
N ARG A 17 -7.39 9.09 -10.66
CA ARG A 17 -6.10 8.40 -10.60
C ARG A 17 -5.08 8.96 -11.59
N HIS A 18 -5.52 9.50 -12.71
CA HIS A 18 -4.66 10.02 -13.79
C HIS A 18 -4.33 11.50 -13.63
N LEU A 19 -4.98 12.20 -12.71
CA LEU A 19 -4.69 13.59 -12.41
C LEU A 19 -3.24 13.76 -11.95
N PRO A 20 -2.62 14.94 -12.18
CA PRO A 20 -1.25 15.22 -11.82
C PRO A 20 -0.94 14.93 -10.34
N LYS A 21 0.33 14.65 -10.04
CA LYS A 21 0.81 14.47 -8.66
C LYS A 21 0.62 15.75 -7.84
N SER A 22 0.54 15.60 -6.52
CA SER A 22 0.27 16.70 -5.57
C SER A 22 1.29 17.84 -5.62
N THR A 23 2.51 17.57 -6.06
CA THR A 23 3.62 18.53 -6.15
C THR A 23 3.62 19.39 -7.42
N VAL A 24 2.71 19.14 -8.38
CA VAL A 24 2.60 19.99 -9.58
C VAL A 24 1.99 21.34 -9.17
N PRO A 25 2.65 22.46 -9.50
CA PRO A 25 2.16 23.79 -9.16
C PRO A 25 0.70 24.00 -9.61
N VAL A 26 -0.04 24.77 -8.84
CA VAL A 26 -1.44 25.19 -9.07
C VAL A 26 -2.45 24.03 -9.04
N ILE A 27 -2.30 23.03 -9.92
CA ILE A 27 -3.29 21.96 -10.08
C ILE A 27 -3.09 20.75 -9.16
N GLY A 28 -1.88 20.54 -8.65
CA GLY A 28 -1.54 19.37 -7.82
C GLY A 28 -2.35 19.29 -6.53
N THR A 29 -2.56 20.41 -5.85
CA THR A 29 -3.37 20.48 -4.62
C THR A 29 -4.84 20.12 -4.89
N ALA A 30 -5.41 20.60 -5.99
CA ALA A 30 -6.78 20.26 -6.39
C ALA A 30 -6.90 18.77 -6.74
N ALA A 31 -5.92 18.22 -7.47
CA ALA A 31 -5.84 16.81 -7.80
C ALA A 31 -5.76 15.92 -6.56
N LYS A 32 -4.90 16.27 -5.59
CA LYS A 32 -4.82 15.59 -4.27
C LYS A 32 -6.17 15.60 -3.54
N ARG A 33 -6.80 16.77 -3.43
CA ARG A 33 -8.09 16.91 -2.74
C ARG A 33 -9.18 16.06 -3.41
N MET A 34 -9.24 16.06 -4.74
CA MET A 34 -10.20 15.27 -5.48
C MET A 34 -9.99 13.77 -5.29
N ARG A 35 -8.76 13.27 -5.42
CA ARG A 35 -8.44 11.84 -5.14
C ARG A 35 -8.84 11.46 -3.73
N GLY A 36 -8.47 12.26 -2.73
CA GLY A 36 -8.81 12.01 -1.34
C GLY A 36 -10.33 11.98 -1.08
N ALA A 37 -11.08 12.92 -1.66
CA ALA A 37 -12.54 12.97 -1.52
C ALA A 37 -13.21 11.72 -2.11
N ILE A 38 -12.78 11.27 -3.28
CA ILE A 38 -13.32 10.06 -3.91
C ILE A 38 -12.93 8.81 -3.11
N CYS A 39 -11.67 8.71 -2.68
CA CYS A 39 -11.18 7.54 -1.92
C CYS A 39 -11.89 7.33 -0.60
N ARG A 40 -12.38 8.38 0.08
CA ARG A 40 -13.22 8.24 1.27
C ARG A 40 -14.49 7.42 1.07
N HIS A 41 -14.96 7.29 -0.18
CA HIS A 41 -16.17 6.54 -0.51
C HIS A 41 -15.88 5.13 -1.04
N ILE A 42 -14.63 4.81 -1.36
CA ILE A 42 -14.26 3.51 -1.90
C ILE A 42 -13.39 2.68 -0.95
N LEU A 43 -12.62 3.33 -0.07
CA LEU A 43 -11.81 2.62 0.94
C LEU A 43 -12.69 2.07 2.07
N GLY A 44 -12.28 0.94 2.64
CA GLY A 44 -12.94 0.35 3.81
C GLY A 44 -12.89 1.26 5.05
N CYS A 45 -11.83 2.07 5.17
CA CYS A 45 -11.70 3.18 6.11
C CYS A 45 -10.70 4.19 5.53
N CYS A 46 -10.97 5.48 5.73
CA CYS A 46 -10.07 6.54 5.27
C CYS A 46 -10.14 7.72 6.25
N GLY A 47 -9.08 7.89 7.01
CA GLY A 47 -8.91 9.02 7.91
C GLY A 47 -8.73 10.36 7.18
N SER A 48 -8.29 11.36 7.90
CA SER A 48 -8.08 12.73 7.42
C SER A 48 -6.61 13.01 7.05
N GLY A 49 -6.36 14.09 6.30
CA GLY A 49 -5.00 14.54 5.97
C GLY A 49 -4.27 13.70 4.92
N ASN A 50 -4.91 12.66 4.39
CA ASN A 50 -4.27 11.70 3.50
C ASN A 50 -3.89 12.28 2.14
N ASN A 51 -2.77 11.80 1.60
CA ASN A 51 -2.33 12.07 0.24
C ASN A 51 -2.27 10.77 -0.58
N ILE A 52 -3.26 10.56 -1.43
CA ILE A 52 -3.27 9.45 -2.38
C ILE A 52 -2.73 9.99 -3.70
N GLU A 53 -1.51 9.58 -4.06
CA GLU A 53 -0.82 10.12 -5.20
C GLU A 53 -1.30 9.56 -6.54
N GLN A 54 -0.87 10.21 -7.64
CA GLN A 54 -1.13 9.80 -9.01
C GLN A 54 -0.79 8.33 -9.22
N GLY A 55 -1.61 7.61 -9.95
CA GLY A 55 -1.34 6.24 -10.36
C GLY A 55 -1.60 5.17 -9.28
N ALA A 56 -1.99 5.54 -8.06
CA ALA A 56 -2.21 4.56 -7.00
C ALA A 56 -3.29 3.53 -7.39
N TYR A 57 -2.98 2.24 -7.21
CA TYR A 57 -3.89 1.13 -7.46
C TYR A 57 -4.28 0.47 -6.14
N ILE A 58 -5.54 0.58 -5.79
CA ILE A 58 -6.10 0.13 -4.51
C ILE A 58 -7.13 -1.01 -4.67
N GLY A 59 -7.16 -1.66 -5.83
CA GLY A 59 -8.15 -2.68 -6.13
C GLY A 59 -9.57 -2.12 -6.05
N ASN A 60 -10.46 -2.85 -5.38
CA ASN A 60 -11.81 -2.36 -5.11
C ASN A 60 -11.89 -1.41 -3.90
N GLY A 61 -10.81 -1.19 -3.18
CA GLY A 61 -10.69 -0.32 -2.02
C GLY A 61 -11.26 -0.87 -0.71
N LYS A 62 -12.16 -1.83 -0.73
CA LYS A 62 -12.86 -2.33 0.47
C LYS A 62 -11.95 -2.99 1.49
N ASP A 63 -10.88 -3.61 1.01
CA ASP A 63 -9.89 -4.30 1.83
C ASP A 63 -8.72 -3.38 2.24
N VAL A 64 -8.83 -2.07 1.95
CA VAL A 64 -7.81 -1.07 2.28
C VAL A 64 -8.37 -0.13 3.33
N ARG A 65 -7.70 -0.04 4.46
CA ARG A 65 -8.01 0.85 5.58
C ARG A 65 -6.80 1.71 5.86
N ILE A 66 -6.96 3.02 5.89
CA ILE A 66 -5.86 3.96 6.19
C ILE A 66 -6.28 4.93 7.29
N GLY A 67 -5.36 5.18 8.19
CA GLY A 67 -5.51 6.16 9.27
C GLY A 67 -5.40 7.60 8.78
N ASN A 68 -4.87 8.47 9.62
CA ASN A 68 -4.70 9.89 9.35
C ASN A 68 -3.29 10.20 8.84
N ASN A 69 -3.15 11.25 8.03
CA ASN A 69 -1.86 11.74 7.52
C ASN A 69 -1.04 10.66 6.78
N VAL A 70 -1.70 9.76 6.07
CA VAL A 70 -1.05 8.72 5.29
C VAL A 70 -0.75 9.22 3.88
N GLY A 71 0.50 9.06 3.44
CA GLY A 71 0.95 9.30 2.08
C GLY A 71 1.12 7.98 1.31
N LEU A 72 0.19 7.66 0.39
CA LEU A 72 0.39 6.60 -0.61
C LEU A 72 1.12 7.22 -1.80
N GLY A 73 2.36 6.80 -2.02
CA GLY A 73 3.23 7.36 -3.05
C GLY A 73 2.71 7.16 -4.48
N ARG A 74 3.33 7.83 -5.44
CA ARG A 74 3.00 7.69 -6.86
C ARG A 74 3.11 6.23 -7.30
N ASN A 75 2.16 5.77 -8.10
CA ASN A 75 2.09 4.39 -8.60
C ASN A 75 2.06 3.30 -7.51
N PHE A 76 1.73 3.65 -6.27
CA PHE A 76 1.48 2.66 -5.23
C PHE A 76 0.55 1.56 -5.73
N LYS A 77 0.84 0.31 -5.40
CA LYS A 77 -0.02 -0.83 -5.77
C LYS A 77 -0.23 -1.77 -4.59
N VAL A 78 -1.47 -2.16 -4.37
CA VAL A 78 -1.84 -3.24 -3.45
C VAL A 78 -2.61 -4.32 -4.20
N LEU A 79 -2.06 -5.54 -4.19
CA LEU A 79 -2.59 -6.69 -4.93
C LEU A 79 -2.80 -7.86 -3.98
N MET A 80 -4.02 -8.41 -3.94
CA MET A 80 -4.38 -9.58 -3.13
C MET A 80 -4.07 -9.44 -1.63
N ARG A 81 -4.18 -8.21 -1.08
CA ARG A 81 -3.96 -7.89 0.35
C ARG A 81 -5.22 -7.36 1.01
N MET A 82 -5.39 -7.71 2.29
CA MET A 82 -6.21 -6.95 3.24
C MET A 82 -5.25 -6.01 3.98
N LEU A 83 -5.28 -4.71 3.63
CA LEU A 83 -4.30 -3.72 4.06
C LEU A 83 -4.88 -2.81 5.14
N THR A 84 -4.20 -2.72 6.27
CA THR A 84 -4.49 -1.73 7.31
C THR A 84 -3.23 -0.91 7.57
N ILE A 85 -3.35 0.41 7.51
CA ILE A 85 -2.25 1.36 7.73
C ILE A 85 -2.67 2.31 8.86
N GLY A 86 -1.81 2.46 9.84
CA GLY A 86 -1.96 3.40 10.94
C GLY A 86 -1.81 4.86 10.51
N ASP A 87 -1.53 5.73 11.46
CA ASP A 87 -1.38 7.17 11.25
C ASP A 87 0.07 7.55 10.86
N ASN A 88 0.23 8.69 10.19
CA ASN A 88 1.54 9.31 9.89
C ASN A 88 2.50 8.40 9.10
N VAL A 89 1.98 7.58 8.19
CA VAL A 89 2.79 6.71 7.34
C VAL A 89 3.15 7.41 6.04
N MET A 90 4.44 7.41 5.72
CA MET A 90 4.96 7.99 4.47
C MET A 90 5.47 6.91 3.53
N MET A 91 5.08 6.99 2.25
CA MET A 91 5.56 6.06 1.22
C MET A 91 6.17 6.83 0.04
N GLY A 92 7.30 6.32 -0.43
CA GLY A 92 7.90 6.72 -1.70
C GLY A 92 7.07 6.27 -2.90
N GLU A 93 7.56 6.55 -4.09
CA GLU A 93 6.92 6.11 -5.34
C GLU A 93 7.16 4.63 -5.63
N ASP A 94 6.29 4.05 -6.46
CA ASP A 94 6.39 2.68 -6.98
C ASP A 94 6.44 1.58 -5.90
N VAL A 95 5.85 1.83 -4.72
CA VAL A 95 5.72 0.83 -3.65
C VAL A 95 4.69 -0.23 -4.04
N LEU A 96 5.04 -1.50 -3.84
CA LEU A 96 4.22 -2.65 -4.21
C LEU A 96 3.98 -3.58 -3.01
N PHE A 97 2.72 -3.80 -2.66
CA PHE A 97 2.31 -4.79 -1.67
C PHE A 97 1.65 -5.98 -2.36
N LEU A 98 2.29 -7.12 -2.29
CA LEU A 98 1.80 -8.38 -2.84
C LEU A 98 1.25 -9.27 -1.73
N GLY A 99 0.08 -9.82 -1.95
CA GLY A 99 -0.52 -10.83 -1.08
C GLY A 99 -1.21 -11.91 -1.92
N GLY A 100 -1.36 -13.10 -1.32
CA GLY A 100 -1.83 -14.25 -2.06
C GLY A 100 -0.81 -14.79 -3.03
N GLY A 101 -1.23 -15.67 -3.91
CA GLY A 101 -0.38 -16.31 -4.91
C GLY A 101 -1.17 -17.39 -5.66
N HIS A 102 -0.49 -18.08 -6.54
CA HIS A 102 -1.00 -19.32 -7.12
C HIS A 102 -0.62 -20.50 -6.25
N ARG A 103 -1.54 -21.46 -6.10
CA ARG A 103 -1.23 -22.74 -5.49
C ARG A 103 -0.22 -23.49 -6.35
N HIS A 104 0.79 -24.07 -5.75
CA HIS A 104 1.90 -24.72 -6.43
C HIS A 104 2.37 -26.01 -5.73
N SER A 105 1.55 -26.54 -4.81
CA SER A 105 1.91 -27.73 -4.03
C SER A 105 1.86 -29.03 -4.83
N ARG A 106 1.14 -29.08 -5.93
CA ARG A 106 0.99 -30.27 -6.78
C ARG A 106 1.97 -30.21 -7.97
N THR A 107 2.64 -31.31 -8.24
CA THR A 107 3.57 -31.45 -9.37
C THR A 107 2.91 -32.12 -10.60
N ASP A 108 1.76 -32.75 -10.43
CA ASP A 108 0.99 -33.44 -11.46
C ASP A 108 -0.02 -32.51 -12.17
N VAL A 109 -0.21 -31.28 -11.70
CA VAL A 109 -1.13 -30.30 -12.26
C VAL A 109 -0.39 -29.00 -12.56
N PRO A 110 -0.53 -28.40 -13.74
CA PRO A 110 0.07 -27.10 -14.05
C PRO A 110 -0.34 -26.01 -13.05
N MET A 111 0.59 -25.13 -12.64
CA MET A 111 0.33 -24.11 -11.60
C MET A 111 -0.90 -23.25 -11.89
N ASN A 112 -1.10 -22.84 -13.14
CA ASN A 112 -2.26 -22.02 -13.53
C ASN A 112 -3.61 -22.75 -13.43
N LYS A 113 -3.61 -24.06 -13.20
CA LYS A 113 -4.82 -24.88 -13.00
C LYS A 113 -5.03 -25.26 -11.53
N GLN A 114 -4.10 -24.96 -10.63
CA GLN A 114 -4.21 -25.28 -9.20
C GLN A 114 -5.04 -24.25 -8.42
N GLY A 115 -5.44 -23.15 -9.06
CA GLY A 115 -6.19 -22.07 -8.42
C GLY A 115 -5.28 -21.07 -7.70
N SER A 116 -5.89 -20.20 -6.90
CA SER A 116 -5.19 -19.13 -6.20
C SER A 116 -5.30 -19.30 -4.68
N GLU A 117 -4.33 -18.78 -3.98
CA GLU A 117 -4.41 -18.54 -2.55
C GLU A 117 -5.30 -17.31 -2.27
N GLY A 118 -5.84 -17.22 -1.07
CA GLY A 118 -6.64 -16.09 -0.65
C GLY A 118 -5.80 -14.82 -0.43
N LYS A 119 -6.50 -13.71 -0.15
CA LYS A 119 -5.84 -12.47 0.27
C LYS A 119 -5.13 -12.66 1.59
N THR A 120 -3.94 -12.08 1.74
CA THR A 120 -3.20 -12.10 3.00
C THR A 120 -3.32 -10.75 3.72
N PRO A 121 -3.40 -10.72 5.06
CA PRO A 121 -3.39 -9.47 5.81
C PRO A 121 -2.01 -8.82 5.78
N LEU A 122 -1.99 -7.48 5.82
CA LEU A 122 -0.81 -6.67 6.10
C LEU A 122 -1.23 -5.51 7.01
N TYR A 123 -0.61 -5.44 8.18
CA TYR A 123 -0.79 -4.36 9.14
C TYR A 123 0.49 -3.53 9.16
N ILE A 124 0.35 -2.24 8.89
CA ILE A 124 1.43 -1.25 9.01
C ILE A 124 1.04 -0.34 10.14
N GLU A 125 1.87 -0.29 11.15
CA GLU A 125 1.64 0.55 12.31
C GLU A 125 1.83 2.04 11.99
N SER A 126 1.69 2.89 13.00
CA SER A 126 1.87 4.33 12.82
C SER A 126 3.33 4.72 12.73
N ASP A 127 3.59 5.89 12.13
CA ASP A 127 4.92 6.51 12.08
C ASP A 127 5.96 5.72 11.27
N VAL A 128 5.53 5.03 10.23
CA VAL A 128 6.39 4.20 9.37
C VAL A 128 6.82 4.97 8.11
N TRP A 129 8.10 4.85 7.77
CA TRP A 129 8.63 5.35 6.51
C TRP A 129 9.00 4.22 5.55
N ILE A 130 8.36 4.18 4.39
CA ILE A 130 8.62 3.21 3.32
C ILE A 130 9.27 3.93 2.15
N GLY A 131 10.51 3.57 1.82
CA GLY A 131 11.26 4.12 0.70
C GLY A 131 10.63 3.77 -0.66
N ALA A 132 11.11 4.44 -1.71
CA ALA A 132 10.64 4.19 -3.08
C ALA A 132 10.97 2.77 -3.55
N ARG A 133 10.12 2.20 -4.41
CA ARG A 133 10.28 0.87 -5.04
C ARG A 133 10.41 -0.29 -4.06
N VAL A 134 9.90 -0.12 -2.84
CA VAL A 134 9.81 -1.21 -1.87
C VAL A 134 8.76 -2.21 -2.33
N THR A 135 9.10 -3.50 -2.23
CA THR A 135 8.16 -4.60 -2.43
C THR A 135 7.96 -5.36 -1.14
N VAL A 136 6.70 -5.49 -0.70
CA VAL A 136 6.33 -6.30 0.48
C VAL A 136 5.65 -7.58 -0.01
N LEU A 137 6.26 -8.73 0.32
CA LEU A 137 5.79 -10.06 -0.10
C LEU A 137 4.78 -10.66 0.91
N PRO A 138 4.03 -11.70 0.51
CA PRO A 138 2.99 -12.31 1.35
C PRO A 138 3.46 -12.81 2.72
N GLY A 139 4.75 -13.14 2.86
CA GLY A 139 5.35 -13.58 4.13
C GLY A 139 5.43 -12.49 5.20
N CYS A 140 5.46 -11.21 4.81
CA CYS A 140 5.36 -10.09 5.74
C CYS A 140 3.89 -9.79 6.01
N ARG A 141 3.49 -9.82 7.26
CA ARG A 141 2.12 -9.53 7.71
C ARG A 141 2.03 -8.34 8.65
N HIS A 142 3.16 -7.91 9.17
CA HIS A 142 3.25 -6.81 10.13
C HIS A 142 4.50 -5.97 9.89
N ILE A 143 4.32 -4.66 9.88
CA ILE A 143 5.40 -3.66 9.89
C ILE A 143 5.17 -2.81 11.13
N GLY A 144 6.12 -2.90 12.07
CA GLY A 144 6.04 -2.31 13.39
C GLY A 144 6.12 -0.78 13.36
N ARG A 145 5.70 -0.19 14.46
CA ARG A 145 5.67 1.26 14.68
C ARG A 145 7.06 1.87 14.53
N GLY A 146 7.13 3.02 13.88
CA GLY A 146 8.39 3.76 13.72
C GLY A 146 9.42 3.07 12.83
N ALA A 147 9.05 2.00 12.11
CA ALA A 147 9.97 1.31 11.23
C ALA A 147 10.32 2.13 9.99
N ILE A 148 11.55 1.95 9.52
CA ILE A 148 12.05 2.56 8.26
C ILE A 148 12.44 1.44 7.30
N ILE A 149 11.87 1.47 6.10
CA ILE A 149 12.19 0.52 5.04
C ILE A 149 12.91 1.26 3.93
N GLY A 150 14.18 0.93 3.72
CA GLY A 150 15.03 1.53 2.70
C GLY A 150 14.51 1.31 1.29
N ALA A 151 14.81 2.24 0.39
CA ALA A 151 14.38 2.15 -1.01
C ALA A 151 14.88 0.86 -1.67
N CYS A 152 14.08 0.33 -2.61
CA CYS A 152 14.35 -0.90 -3.34
C CYS A 152 14.41 -2.18 -2.47
N ALA A 153 14.01 -2.12 -1.21
CA ALA A 153 13.99 -3.29 -0.35
C ALA A 153 12.88 -4.28 -0.74
N VAL A 154 13.16 -5.58 -0.58
CA VAL A 154 12.17 -6.66 -0.70
C VAL A 154 11.92 -7.26 0.69
N VAL A 155 10.78 -6.90 1.27
CA VAL A 155 10.38 -7.32 2.62
C VAL A 155 9.65 -8.66 2.56
N THR A 156 10.27 -9.69 3.11
CA THR A 156 9.77 -11.07 3.06
C THR A 156 9.17 -11.56 4.38
N LYS A 157 9.47 -10.87 5.49
CA LYS A 157 9.05 -11.22 6.86
C LYS A 157 8.64 -9.96 7.61
N ASP A 158 8.00 -10.14 8.75
CA ASP A 158 7.58 -9.05 9.63
C ASP A 158 8.77 -8.18 10.07
N VAL A 159 8.51 -6.89 10.16
CA VAL A 159 9.48 -5.87 10.56
C VAL A 159 9.15 -5.42 11.98
N PRO A 160 10.09 -5.50 12.93
CA PRO A 160 9.89 -5.05 14.30
C PRO A 160 9.67 -3.53 14.41
N ASP A 161 9.17 -3.08 15.56
CA ASP A 161 9.07 -1.67 15.90
C ASP A 161 10.46 -1.01 15.85
N PHE A 162 10.50 0.21 15.35
CA PHE A 162 11.70 1.07 15.24
C PHE A 162 12.88 0.46 14.48
N ALA A 163 12.65 -0.63 13.73
CA ALA A 163 13.69 -1.24 12.94
C ALA A 163 13.96 -0.45 11.65
N VAL A 164 15.24 -0.35 11.28
CA VAL A 164 15.67 0.12 9.96
C VAL A 164 16.08 -1.08 9.13
N VAL A 165 15.39 -1.33 8.03
CA VAL A 165 15.62 -2.49 7.18
C VAL A 165 15.83 -2.08 5.72
N ALA A 166 16.75 -2.77 5.04
CA ALA A 166 17.06 -2.52 3.63
C ALA A 166 17.56 -3.79 2.94
N GLY A 167 17.61 -3.76 1.62
CA GLY A 167 18.18 -4.83 0.80
C GLY A 167 17.14 -5.74 0.14
N ASN A 168 17.63 -6.65 -0.71
CA ASN A 168 16.82 -7.62 -1.46
C ASN A 168 17.47 -9.02 -1.40
N PRO A 169 16.91 -9.97 -0.62
CA PRO A 169 15.86 -9.75 0.39
C PRO A 169 16.37 -8.90 1.56
N VAL A 170 15.43 -8.35 2.34
CA VAL A 170 15.79 -7.68 3.60
C VAL A 170 16.51 -8.68 4.48
N LEU A 171 17.78 -8.44 4.72
CA LEU A 171 18.56 -9.13 5.73
C LEU A 171 18.16 -8.58 7.09
N LYS A 172 18.21 -9.40 8.16
CA LYS A 172 17.90 -8.95 9.53
C LYS A 172 18.59 -7.64 9.79
N GLY A 173 17.81 -6.58 9.87
CA GLY A 173 18.31 -5.22 9.92
C GLY A 173 19.03 -4.94 11.23
N VAL A 174 19.98 -4.06 11.14
CA VAL A 174 20.57 -3.40 12.30
C VAL A 174 19.44 -2.64 13.00
N LEU A 175 19.15 -3.03 14.23
CA LEU A 175 18.33 -2.23 15.13
C LEU A 175 19.13 -0.95 15.42
N SER A 176 18.90 0.11 14.66
CA SER A 176 19.34 1.42 15.13
C SER A 176 18.24 1.92 16.06
N GLN A 177 18.48 1.88 17.35
CA GLN A 177 17.78 2.78 18.25
C GLN A 177 18.24 4.18 17.83
N ILE A 178 17.36 4.94 17.22
CA ILE A 178 17.55 6.37 17.09
C ILE A 178 17.38 6.91 18.51
N PRO A 179 18.38 7.62 19.07
CA PRO A 179 18.32 8.15 20.41
C PRO A 179 17.19 9.16 20.58
#